data_95650646fe0fd78e5ae2e9e1c1747c70
#
_entry.id   95650646fe0fd78e5ae2e9e1c1747c70
#
_cell.length_a   1.000
_cell.length_b   1.000
_cell.length_c   1.000
_cell.angle_alpha   90.00
_cell.angle_beta   90.00
_cell.angle_gamma   90.00
#
_symmetry.space_group_name_H-M   'P 1'
#
loop_
_entity.id
_entity.type
_entity.pdbx_description
1 polymer ?
#
loop_
_entity_poly.entity_id
_entity_poly.type
_entity_poly.pdbx_seq_one_letter_code
_entity_poly.pdbx_strand_id
1 'polypeptide(L)'
;GISSLHDMESLPFTYSEDIAGFPSRFLCIPQKYVKRIVTLKTSGTSGTEKRIFFTEHDLSMTVDFFTNGFKAMVDENDRVMIMMPGNTYGSVGRIIKKSLDHLNIRNFIYGPLKNSDDAADFIAKNNINTLVAMPVQTMILSRIKKSVFLQNIKRVMLSADYVPEILIKKLKRLRTIHMHYLL
;
A
#
# COMPACT_ATOMS: atom_id res chain seq x y z
N GLY A 1 1.66 38.60 -10.56
CA GLY A 1 2.00 37.17 -10.76
C GLY A 1 3.29 36.86 -10.04
N ILE A 2 3.52 35.60 -9.69
CA ILE A 2 4.76 35.12 -9.05
C ILE A 2 5.81 34.98 -10.14
N SER A 3 6.94 35.67 -10.00
CA SER A 3 8.02 35.68 -10.97
C SER A 3 9.36 35.22 -10.37
N SER A 4 9.44 35.15 -9.04
CA SER A 4 10.63 34.72 -8.30
C SER A 4 10.30 33.88 -7.08
N LEU A 5 11.29 33.19 -6.52
CA LEU A 5 11.13 32.46 -5.25
C LEU A 5 10.77 33.39 -4.08
N HIS A 6 11.23 34.64 -4.11
CA HIS A 6 10.91 35.63 -3.09
C HIS A 6 9.42 36.00 -3.07
N ASP A 7 8.76 35.98 -4.25
CA ASP A 7 7.32 36.24 -4.34
C ASP A 7 6.49 35.15 -3.65
N MET A 8 7.07 33.96 -3.46
CA MET A 8 6.38 32.86 -2.77
C MET A 8 6.13 33.17 -1.28
N GLU A 9 6.93 34.00 -0.65
CA GLU A 9 6.75 34.42 0.74
C GLU A 9 5.44 35.21 0.95
N SER A 10 4.92 35.82 -0.12
CA SER A 10 3.66 36.55 -0.09
C SER A 10 2.41 35.68 -0.28
N LEU A 11 2.59 34.40 -0.60
CA LEU A 11 1.47 33.47 -0.79
C LEU A 11 0.85 33.07 0.55
N PRO A 12 -0.48 32.95 0.61
CA PRO A 12 -1.14 32.40 1.79
C PRO A 12 -0.78 30.92 1.95
N PHE A 13 -0.68 30.45 3.18
CA PHE A 13 -0.56 29.03 3.46
C PHE A 13 -1.84 28.27 3.06
N THR A 14 -1.67 27.07 2.54
CA THR A 14 -2.78 26.13 2.31
C THR A 14 -2.95 25.25 3.54
N TYR A 15 -4.08 25.34 4.17
CA TYR A 15 -4.41 24.52 5.32
C TYR A 15 -5.17 23.23 4.92
N SER A 16 -5.16 22.29 5.83
CA SER A 16 -5.86 21.00 5.67
C SER A 16 -7.35 21.15 5.39
N GLU A 17 -7.96 22.15 6.02
CA GLU A 17 -9.37 22.51 5.92
C GLU A 17 -9.74 23.08 4.54
N ASP A 18 -8.81 23.81 3.92
CA ASP A 18 -8.99 24.36 2.56
C ASP A 18 -9.15 23.23 1.54
N ILE A 19 -8.28 22.21 1.63
CA ILE A 19 -8.32 21.02 0.75
C ILE A 19 -9.59 20.22 1.00
N ALA A 20 -10.02 20.10 2.25
CA ALA A 20 -11.22 19.36 2.61
C ALA A 20 -12.51 20.08 2.17
N GLY A 21 -12.57 21.40 2.38
CA GLY A 21 -13.76 22.19 2.04
C GLY A 21 -13.95 22.41 0.53
N PHE A 22 -12.86 22.62 -0.20
CA PHE A 22 -12.90 22.98 -1.62
C PHE A 22 -11.91 22.18 -2.47
N PRO A 23 -11.99 20.82 -2.48
CA PRO A 23 -10.98 19.97 -3.12
C PRO A 23 -10.83 20.26 -4.64
N SER A 24 -11.89 20.67 -5.33
CA SER A 24 -11.83 20.99 -6.75
C SER A 24 -11.00 22.24 -7.07
N ARG A 25 -10.81 23.16 -6.12
CA ARG A 25 -9.95 24.34 -6.31
C ARG A 25 -8.47 24.00 -6.43
N PHE A 26 -8.08 22.83 -5.90
CA PHE A 26 -6.71 22.32 -5.95
C PHE A 26 -6.47 21.39 -7.16
N LEU A 27 -7.46 21.25 -8.04
CA LEU A 27 -7.34 20.48 -9.26
C LEU A 27 -6.70 21.35 -10.35
N CYS A 28 -5.42 21.15 -10.62
CA CYS A 28 -4.64 21.93 -11.59
C CYS A 28 -4.81 21.48 -13.04
N ILE A 29 -5.74 20.55 -13.30
CA ILE A 29 -6.00 19.97 -14.62
C ILE A 29 -7.51 19.91 -14.90
N PRO A 30 -7.94 19.85 -16.16
CA PRO A 30 -9.36 19.60 -16.49
C PRO A 30 -9.85 18.27 -15.90
N GLN A 31 -11.05 18.28 -15.31
CA GLN A 31 -11.64 17.13 -14.64
C GLN A 31 -11.73 15.87 -15.51
N LYS A 32 -11.85 16.01 -16.84
CA LYS A 32 -11.86 14.89 -17.80
C LYS A 32 -10.61 14.00 -17.76
N TYR A 33 -9.51 14.52 -17.25
CA TYR A 33 -8.23 13.76 -17.10
C TYR A 33 -8.13 13.04 -15.75
N VAL A 34 -9.04 13.30 -14.82
CA VAL A 34 -9.09 12.56 -13.55
C VAL A 34 -9.56 11.14 -13.81
N LYS A 35 -8.74 10.17 -13.45
CA LYS A 35 -9.04 8.73 -13.59
C LYS A 35 -9.43 8.06 -12.29
N ARG A 36 -8.99 8.63 -11.17
CA ARG A 36 -9.29 8.12 -9.84
C ARG A 36 -9.42 9.26 -8.84
N ILE A 37 -10.38 9.12 -7.94
CA ILE A 37 -10.54 9.97 -6.77
C ILE A 37 -10.39 9.07 -5.53
N VAL A 38 -9.52 9.45 -4.62
CA VAL A 38 -9.34 8.78 -3.32
C VAL A 38 -9.85 9.70 -2.24
N THR A 39 -10.83 9.23 -1.48
CA THR A 39 -11.32 9.93 -0.29
C THR A 39 -10.58 9.39 0.93
N LEU A 40 -9.84 10.25 1.60
CA LEU A 40 -9.10 9.93 2.81
C LEU A 40 -9.85 10.50 4.02
N LYS A 41 -10.17 9.62 4.97
CA LYS A 41 -10.60 10.02 6.31
C LYS A 41 -9.35 10.28 7.13
N THR A 42 -9.15 11.53 7.53
CA THR A 42 -8.04 11.84 8.45
C THR A 42 -8.43 11.38 9.85
N SER A 43 -7.49 10.74 10.54
CA SER A 43 -7.64 10.33 11.94
C SER A 43 -7.62 11.52 12.93
N GLY A 44 -7.53 12.74 12.43
CA GLY A 44 -7.54 13.97 13.22
C GLY A 44 -8.93 14.37 13.66
N THR A 45 -8.99 15.18 14.69
CA THR A 45 -10.20 15.67 15.41
C THR A 45 -11.22 16.43 14.53
N SER A 46 -10.89 16.83 13.32
CA SER A 46 -11.77 17.56 12.40
C SER A 46 -12.71 16.68 11.56
N GLY A 47 -12.48 15.36 11.49
CA GLY A 47 -13.38 14.41 10.80
C GLY A 47 -13.65 14.66 9.31
N THR A 48 -13.06 15.70 8.73
CA THR A 48 -13.37 16.15 7.35
C THR A 48 -12.63 15.29 6.33
N GLU A 49 -13.36 14.69 5.42
CA GLU A 49 -12.79 13.86 4.35
C GLU A 49 -12.06 14.72 3.32
N LYS A 50 -10.87 14.28 2.91
CA LYS A 50 -10.11 14.91 1.83
C LYS A 50 -10.18 14.07 0.58
N ARG A 51 -10.37 14.72 -0.58
CA ARG A 51 -10.37 14.08 -1.89
C ARG A 51 -9.07 14.39 -2.62
N ILE A 52 -8.37 13.36 -3.03
CA ILE A 52 -7.16 13.45 -3.85
C ILE A 52 -7.48 12.89 -5.23
N PHE A 53 -7.09 13.62 -6.25
CA PHE A 53 -7.38 13.34 -7.65
C PHE A 53 -6.12 12.78 -8.33
N PHE A 54 -6.27 11.71 -9.08
CA PHE A 54 -5.18 11.07 -9.81
C PHE A 54 -5.48 11.03 -11.29
N THR A 55 -4.52 11.42 -12.11
CA THR A 55 -4.52 11.18 -13.56
C THR A 55 -4.01 9.77 -13.86
N GLU A 56 -4.08 9.36 -15.13
CA GLU A 56 -3.40 8.15 -15.61
C GLU A 56 -1.88 8.23 -15.41
N HIS A 57 -1.32 9.42 -15.64
CA HIS A 57 0.12 9.66 -15.44
C HIS A 57 0.53 9.49 -13.98
N ASP A 58 -0.21 10.06 -13.03
CA ASP A 58 0.06 9.91 -11.60
C ASP A 58 0.01 8.43 -11.17
N LEU A 59 -0.95 7.68 -11.68
CA LEU A 59 -1.05 6.25 -11.41
C LEU A 59 0.12 5.47 -12.01
N SER A 60 0.57 5.83 -13.22
CA SER A 60 1.76 5.24 -13.85
C SER A 60 3.01 5.52 -13.03
N MET A 61 3.23 6.78 -12.64
CA MET A 61 4.37 7.15 -11.78
C MET A 61 4.34 6.39 -10.44
N THR A 62 3.16 6.18 -9.89
CA THR A 62 3.01 5.39 -8.66
C THR A 62 3.41 3.92 -8.87
N VAL A 63 3.02 3.33 -10.01
CA VAL A 63 3.46 1.97 -10.39
C VAL A 63 4.97 1.91 -10.54
N ASP A 64 5.59 2.88 -11.20
CA ASP A 64 7.04 2.93 -11.40
C ASP A 64 7.79 3.07 -10.07
N PHE A 65 7.27 3.91 -9.16
CA PHE A 65 7.80 4.04 -7.80
C PHE A 65 7.79 2.68 -7.07
N PHE A 66 6.66 2.00 -7.03
CA PHE A 66 6.55 0.68 -6.40
C PHE A 66 7.41 -0.37 -7.11
N THR A 67 7.48 -0.35 -8.45
CA THR A 67 8.33 -1.27 -9.21
C THR A 67 9.80 -1.13 -8.79
N ASN A 68 10.30 0.10 -8.68
CA ASN A 68 11.67 0.35 -8.26
C ASN A 68 11.91 -0.05 -6.79
N GLY A 69 10.94 0.19 -5.91
CA GLY A 69 11.02 -0.28 -4.52
C GLY A 69 11.05 -1.80 -4.42
N PHE A 70 10.17 -2.49 -5.14
CA PHE A 70 10.10 -3.94 -5.11
C PHE A 70 11.36 -4.62 -5.66
N LYS A 71 12.07 -4.04 -6.64
CA LYS A 71 13.35 -4.59 -7.13
C LYS A 71 14.36 -4.93 -6.03
N ALA A 72 14.35 -4.14 -4.95
CA ALA A 72 15.24 -4.35 -3.80
C ALA A 72 14.68 -5.31 -2.75
N MET A 73 13.40 -5.69 -2.85
CA MET A 73 12.69 -6.40 -1.79
C MET A 73 12.16 -7.77 -2.20
N VAL A 74 12.05 -8.06 -3.50
CA VAL A 74 11.55 -9.35 -4.00
C VAL A 74 12.63 -10.13 -4.72
N ASP A 75 12.44 -11.44 -4.76
CA ASP A 75 13.25 -12.39 -5.49
C ASP A 75 12.42 -12.98 -6.64
N GLU A 76 13.06 -13.45 -7.71
CA GLU A 76 12.42 -14.05 -8.89
C GLU A 76 11.52 -15.26 -8.55
N ASN A 77 11.85 -15.97 -7.47
CA ASN A 77 11.12 -17.13 -6.97
C ASN A 77 10.00 -16.75 -5.99
N ASP A 78 9.79 -15.47 -5.74
CA ASP A 78 8.72 -15.04 -4.83
C ASP A 78 7.34 -15.28 -5.45
N ARG A 79 6.43 -15.69 -4.60
CA ARG A 79 4.99 -15.85 -4.87
C ARG A 79 4.25 -14.99 -3.88
N VAL A 80 3.85 -13.82 -4.36
CA VAL A 80 3.38 -12.73 -3.52
C VAL A 80 1.87 -12.76 -3.35
N MET A 81 1.39 -12.79 -2.12
CA MET A 81 -0.01 -12.55 -1.78
C MET A 81 -0.19 -11.09 -1.34
N ILE A 82 -1.00 -10.36 -2.09
CA ILE A 82 -1.28 -8.94 -1.86
C ILE A 82 -2.56 -8.85 -1.02
N MET A 83 -2.43 -8.48 0.25
CA MET A 83 -3.53 -8.36 1.21
C MET A 83 -4.02 -6.91 1.33
N MET A 84 -4.06 -6.20 0.21
CA MET A 84 -4.52 -4.81 0.08
C MET A 84 -5.77 -4.73 -0.80
N PRO A 85 -6.62 -3.70 -0.65
CA PRO A 85 -7.78 -3.51 -1.52
C PRO A 85 -7.40 -3.49 -3.01
N GLY A 86 -8.04 -4.33 -3.82
CA GLY A 86 -7.69 -4.54 -5.22
C GLY A 86 -8.88 -4.53 -6.20
N ASN A 87 -10.11 -4.24 -5.72
CA ASN A 87 -11.31 -4.39 -6.53
C ASN A 87 -11.57 -3.23 -7.51
N THR A 88 -11.00 -2.05 -7.26
CA THR A 88 -11.22 -0.86 -8.08
C THR A 88 -9.98 -0.45 -8.86
N TYR A 89 -10.17 0.22 -9.98
CA TYR A 89 -9.10 0.79 -10.79
C TYR A 89 -8.21 1.71 -9.96
N GLY A 90 -6.88 1.61 -10.14
CA GLY A 90 -5.90 2.39 -9.40
C GLY A 90 -5.89 2.14 -7.88
N SER A 91 -6.55 1.09 -7.36
CA SER A 91 -6.43 0.70 -5.95
C SER A 91 -5.03 0.20 -5.63
N VAL A 92 -4.63 0.32 -4.35
CA VAL A 92 -3.29 -0.06 -3.90
C VAL A 92 -2.92 -1.48 -4.29
N GLY A 93 -3.82 -2.44 -4.12
CA GLY A 93 -3.58 -3.82 -4.53
C GLY A 93 -3.35 -3.98 -6.03
N ARG A 94 -4.05 -3.20 -6.89
CA ARG A 94 -3.83 -3.21 -8.34
C ARG A 94 -2.52 -2.55 -8.74
N ILE A 95 -2.14 -1.46 -8.08
CA ILE A 95 -0.86 -0.79 -8.29
C ILE A 95 0.27 -1.75 -7.95
N ILE A 96 0.24 -2.37 -6.76
CA ILE A 96 1.24 -3.36 -6.33
C ILE A 96 1.29 -4.54 -7.31
N LYS A 97 0.12 -5.08 -7.71
CA LYS A 97 0.06 -6.14 -8.71
C LYS A 97 0.78 -5.74 -10.00
N LYS A 98 0.44 -4.59 -10.58
CA LYS A 98 1.04 -4.10 -11.83
C LYS A 98 2.56 -3.91 -11.69
N SER A 99 3.01 -3.41 -10.54
CA SER A 99 4.44 -3.24 -10.25
C SER A 99 5.18 -4.57 -10.19
N LEU A 100 4.61 -5.59 -9.58
CA LEU A 100 5.18 -6.94 -9.51
C LEU A 100 5.11 -7.65 -10.88
N ASP A 101 4.04 -7.41 -11.67
CA ASP A 101 3.94 -7.92 -13.04
C ASP A 101 5.07 -7.36 -13.94
N HIS A 102 5.44 -6.07 -13.78
CA HIS A 102 6.59 -5.48 -14.49
C HIS A 102 7.93 -6.15 -14.14
N LEU A 103 8.01 -6.76 -12.97
CA LEU A 103 9.20 -7.52 -12.52
C LEU A 103 9.11 -9.01 -12.84
N ASN A 104 8.05 -9.46 -13.52
CA ASN A 104 7.73 -10.87 -13.76
C ASN A 104 7.60 -11.71 -12.47
N ILE A 105 7.28 -11.09 -11.36
CA ILE A 105 7.07 -11.76 -10.08
C ILE A 105 5.63 -12.30 -10.00
N ARG A 106 5.50 -13.58 -9.67
CA ARG A 106 4.19 -14.22 -9.52
C ARG A 106 3.45 -13.65 -8.33
N ASN A 107 2.26 -13.10 -8.57
CA ASN A 107 1.53 -12.38 -7.52
C ASN A 107 0.02 -12.58 -7.63
N PHE A 108 -0.69 -12.41 -6.51
CA PHE A 108 -2.11 -12.61 -6.38
C PHE A 108 -2.74 -11.53 -5.49
N ILE A 109 -3.78 -10.87 -5.97
CA ILE A 109 -4.59 -9.98 -5.13
C ILE A 109 -5.56 -10.85 -4.33
N TYR A 110 -5.31 -10.98 -3.03
CA TYR A 110 -6.22 -11.63 -2.10
C TYR A 110 -7.23 -10.62 -1.53
N GLY A 111 -6.79 -9.40 -1.32
CA GLY A 111 -7.56 -8.37 -0.64
C GLY A 111 -7.35 -8.36 0.88
N PRO A 112 -8.05 -7.48 1.61
CA PRO A 112 -7.97 -7.44 3.06
C PRO A 112 -8.39 -8.77 3.71
N LEU A 113 -7.72 -9.13 4.81
CA LEU A 113 -8.02 -10.34 5.56
C LEU A 113 -9.44 -10.31 6.12
N LYS A 114 -10.27 -11.23 5.67
CA LYS A 114 -11.65 -11.44 6.18
C LYS A 114 -11.74 -12.71 7.02
N ASN A 115 -11.11 -13.78 6.57
CA ASN A 115 -11.10 -15.08 7.22
C ASN A 115 -9.68 -15.64 7.23
N SER A 116 -9.22 -16.11 8.39
CA SER A 116 -7.85 -16.63 8.54
C SER A 116 -7.71 -18.05 7.99
N ASP A 117 -8.78 -18.85 7.94
CA ASP A 117 -8.77 -20.19 7.36
C ASP A 117 -8.63 -20.10 5.84
N ASP A 118 -9.48 -19.29 5.20
CA ASP A 118 -9.42 -19.05 3.75
C ASP A 118 -8.04 -18.51 3.33
N ALA A 119 -7.47 -17.62 4.14
CA ALA A 119 -6.15 -17.08 3.86
C ALA A 119 -5.05 -18.14 3.99
N ALA A 120 -5.12 -19.01 4.98
CA ALA A 120 -4.18 -20.11 5.16
C ALA A 120 -4.26 -21.12 4.01
N ASP A 121 -5.47 -21.48 3.60
CA ASP A 121 -5.71 -22.38 2.45
C ASP A 121 -5.19 -21.74 1.16
N PHE A 122 -5.42 -20.45 0.96
CA PHE A 122 -4.90 -19.72 -0.19
C PHE A 122 -3.36 -19.72 -0.21
N ILE A 123 -2.71 -19.49 0.94
CA ILE A 123 -1.25 -19.54 1.09
C ILE A 123 -0.73 -20.92 0.70
N ALA A 124 -1.30 -21.99 1.25
CA ALA A 124 -0.87 -23.35 0.98
C ALA A 124 -1.12 -23.75 -0.50
N LYS A 125 -2.32 -23.53 -1.02
CA LYS A 125 -2.71 -23.88 -2.40
C LYS A 125 -1.87 -23.19 -3.46
N ASN A 126 -1.49 -21.94 -3.23
CA ASN A 126 -0.72 -21.15 -4.20
C ASN A 126 0.78 -21.14 -3.91
N ASN A 127 1.25 -21.86 -2.89
CA ASN A 127 2.64 -21.88 -2.44
C ASN A 127 3.17 -20.45 -2.19
N ILE A 128 2.38 -19.62 -1.53
CA ILE A 128 2.74 -18.24 -1.22
C ILE A 128 3.90 -18.23 -0.23
N ASN A 129 4.95 -17.48 -0.55
CA ASN A 129 6.12 -17.32 0.33
C ASN A 129 6.35 -15.86 0.75
N THR A 130 5.63 -14.92 0.16
CA THR A 130 5.79 -13.48 0.40
C THR A 130 4.43 -12.83 0.60
N LEU A 131 4.31 -12.01 1.65
CA LEU A 131 3.11 -11.23 1.95
C LEU A 131 3.38 -9.74 1.76
N VAL A 132 2.44 -9.03 1.12
CA VAL A 132 2.30 -7.58 1.20
C VAL A 132 1.02 -7.30 1.97
N ALA A 133 1.15 -6.82 3.21
CA ALA A 133 0.04 -6.77 4.15
C ALA A 133 0.16 -5.61 5.16
N MET A 134 -0.96 -5.25 5.78
CA MET A 134 -0.94 -4.40 6.97
C MET A 134 -0.39 -5.17 8.18
N PRO A 135 0.28 -4.49 9.13
CA PRO A 135 0.84 -5.13 10.33
C PRO A 135 -0.16 -5.98 11.11
N VAL A 136 -1.40 -5.49 11.27
CA VAL A 136 -2.45 -6.21 11.99
C VAL A 136 -2.82 -7.54 11.32
N GLN A 137 -2.91 -7.58 9.99
CA GLN A 137 -3.22 -8.80 9.24
C GLN A 137 -2.11 -9.85 9.40
N THR A 138 -0.86 -9.40 9.30
CA THR A 138 0.32 -10.25 9.51
C THR A 138 0.35 -10.80 10.94
N MET A 139 0.03 -9.96 11.93
CA MET A 139 -0.04 -10.37 13.32
C MET A 139 -1.11 -11.45 13.55
N ILE A 140 -2.30 -11.28 12.97
CA ILE A 140 -3.40 -12.24 13.06
C ILE A 140 -2.96 -13.59 12.47
N LEU A 141 -2.50 -13.61 11.20
CA LEU A 141 -2.06 -14.84 10.53
C LEU A 141 -0.93 -15.54 11.29
N SER A 142 0.07 -14.78 11.75
CA SER A 142 1.21 -15.34 12.48
C SER A 142 0.85 -15.90 13.87
N ARG A 143 -0.33 -15.58 14.41
CA ARG A 143 -0.84 -16.10 15.68
C ARG A 143 -1.82 -17.25 15.47
N ILE A 144 -2.85 -17.03 14.65
CA ILE A 144 -3.96 -17.99 14.48
C ILE A 144 -3.55 -19.14 13.57
N LYS A 145 -2.80 -18.86 12.50
CA LYS A 145 -2.34 -19.86 11.52
C LYS A 145 -0.82 -20.05 11.57
N LYS A 146 -0.29 -20.18 12.76
CA LYS A 146 1.15 -20.19 13.05
C LYS A 146 1.91 -21.26 12.23
N SER A 147 1.38 -22.47 12.10
CA SER A 147 2.03 -23.56 11.35
C SER A 147 2.15 -23.21 9.87
N VAL A 148 1.05 -22.84 9.22
CA VAL A 148 1.03 -22.45 7.80
C VAL A 148 1.92 -21.24 7.56
N PHE A 149 1.85 -20.23 8.46
CA PHE A 149 2.68 -19.03 8.36
C PHE A 149 4.18 -19.37 8.41
N LEU A 150 4.62 -20.20 9.39
CA LEU A 150 6.02 -20.55 9.55
C LEU A 150 6.56 -21.47 8.44
N GLN A 151 5.72 -22.37 7.93
CA GLN A 151 6.12 -23.32 6.88
C GLN A 151 6.26 -22.64 5.52
N ASN A 152 5.43 -21.65 5.22
CA ASN A 152 5.34 -21.07 3.88
C ASN A 152 6.00 -19.69 3.78
N ILE A 153 5.77 -18.80 4.75
CA ILE A 153 6.15 -17.39 4.61
C ILE A 153 7.62 -17.17 4.93
N LYS A 154 8.35 -16.67 3.94
CA LYS A 154 9.77 -16.29 4.03
C LYS A 154 9.99 -14.79 4.06
N ARG A 155 9.04 -14.01 3.51
CA ARG A 155 9.15 -12.56 3.39
C ARG A 155 7.83 -11.88 3.71
N VAL A 156 7.92 -10.77 4.43
CA VAL A 156 6.76 -9.93 4.76
C VAL A 156 7.11 -8.48 4.47
N MET A 157 6.26 -7.82 3.69
CA MET A 157 6.32 -6.39 3.40
C MET A 157 5.16 -5.72 4.10
N LEU A 158 5.45 -4.90 5.10
CA LEU A 158 4.47 -4.21 5.93
C LEU A 158 4.22 -2.80 5.41
N SER A 159 2.98 -2.42 5.25
CA SER A 159 2.57 -1.10 4.75
C SER A 159 1.26 -0.62 5.34
N ALA A 160 0.98 0.65 5.13
CA ALA A 160 -0.30 1.32 5.37
C ALA A 160 -0.69 1.49 6.85
N ASP A 161 0.16 1.14 7.82
CA ASP A 161 -0.12 1.36 9.23
C ASP A 161 1.17 1.29 10.07
N TYR A 162 1.08 1.79 11.30
CA TYR A 162 2.15 1.67 12.29
C TYR A 162 2.50 0.19 12.57
N VAL A 163 3.79 -0.11 12.57
CA VAL A 163 4.28 -1.46 12.85
C VAL A 163 4.60 -1.61 14.34
N PRO A 164 3.78 -2.38 15.11
CA PRO A 164 4.03 -2.57 16.53
C PRO A 164 5.36 -3.28 16.79
N GLU A 165 6.13 -2.80 17.79
CA GLU A 165 7.40 -3.43 18.18
C GLU A 165 7.27 -4.92 18.49
N ILE A 166 6.17 -5.34 19.08
CA ILE A 166 5.91 -6.74 19.39
C ILE A 166 5.89 -7.62 18.13
N LEU A 167 5.35 -7.09 17.01
CA LEU A 167 5.37 -7.78 15.73
C LEU A 167 6.79 -7.85 15.18
N ILE A 168 7.54 -6.73 15.24
CA ILE A 168 8.94 -6.67 14.81
C ILE A 168 9.77 -7.70 15.58
N LYS A 169 9.70 -7.70 16.92
CA LYS A 169 10.42 -8.63 17.79
C LYS A 169 10.03 -10.07 17.49
N LYS A 170 8.74 -10.34 17.22
CA LYS A 170 8.25 -11.67 16.85
C LYS A 170 8.82 -12.14 15.51
N LEU A 171 8.72 -11.33 14.47
CA LEU A 171 9.20 -11.69 13.13
C LEU A 171 10.73 -11.83 13.10
N LYS A 172 11.48 -10.97 13.78
CA LYS A 172 12.95 -11.08 13.91
C LYS A 172 13.40 -12.36 14.64
N ARG A 173 12.63 -12.86 15.62
CA ARG A 173 12.90 -14.14 16.27
C ARG A 173 12.74 -15.33 15.34
N LEU A 174 11.91 -15.17 14.30
CA LEU A 174 11.73 -16.15 13.24
C LEU A 174 12.79 -15.89 12.17
N ARG A 175 14.04 -16.32 12.43
CA ARG A 175 15.24 -16.04 11.60
C ARG A 175 15.12 -16.34 10.11
N THR A 176 14.04 -17.00 9.69
CA THR A 176 13.75 -17.36 8.30
C THR A 176 12.86 -16.32 7.58
N ILE A 177 12.39 -15.28 8.27
CA ILE A 177 11.48 -14.29 7.68
C ILE A 177 12.21 -12.95 7.48
N HIS A 178 12.34 -12.55 6.23
CA HIS A 178 12.79 -11.23 5.84
C HIS A 178 11.64 -10.23 5.96
N MET A 179 11.86 -9.13 6.64
CA MET A 179 10.85 -8.10 6.88
C MET A 179 11.27 -6.78 6.22
N HIS A 180 10.36 -6.23 5.42
CA HIS A 180 10.52 -4.92 4.77
C HIS A 180 9.38 -4.00 5.18
N TYR A 181 9.65 -2.70 5.17
CA TYR A 181 8.66 -1.64 5.39
C TYR A 181 8.43 -0.90 4.09
N LEU A 182 7.17 -0.79 3.69
CA LEU A 182 6.73 0.08 2.61
C LEU A 182 6.12 1.32 3.29
N LEU A 183 6.84 2.39 3.31
CA LEU A 183 6.42 3.67 3.91
C LEU A 183 5.45 4.40 2.97
#